data_e097c04593b2904b33b7f655731416a7
#
_entry.id   e097c04593b2904b33b7f655731416a7
#
_cell.length_a   1.000
_cell.length_b   1.000
_cell.length_c   1.000
_cell.angle_alpha   90.00
_cell.angle_beta   90.00
_cell.angle_gamma   90.00
#
_symmetry.space_group_name_H-M   'P 1'
#
loop_
_entity.id
_entity.type
_entity.pdbx_description
1 polymer ?
#
loop_
_entity_poly.entity_id
_entity_poly.type
_entity_poly.pdbx_seq_one_letter_code
_entity_poly.pdbx_strand_id
1 'polypeptide(L)'
;WQPCLNSPCRPGHSVGGGPGETPEMTDSPLKSLDRKLAAIAADPSGSREFILADAKDADMAFGMGAPGRSPERHDSELGFRSLGEYREMMRQIVEAELVDIMLMSASTNEELTIRERIFDGTEVTAAVRANDTTDIHVVRGGRIHESASKPFRSASIDHIQCGHLDCETGERSSGANLGLYSVTFANNRDDDLETIEAYRVFRDEAERKGFRHFLEVFDPNLADCVSADLLPGFINDLIARTLAGVTSSARPVFLKMVYHGPSATEELVHYDPGLVIGILGGSAGTTLDAFQLIHEAQKYGARVALFGRKINNAENQLAFVQFLRLIVDGVLDPQEAVRAYHSVLEKLEIRPRRSLEDDLMLETGVMSYGGSESTTISLPSSVSSSESVSESLSDPSSEPIDDGDRPDDSPDFSAMTSDERLAYHRRRLANLLGP
;
A
#
# COMPACT_ATOMS: atom_id res chain seq x y z
N TRP A 1 -26.94 25.90 -50.15
CA TRP A 1 -27.07 27.35 -50.23
C TRP A 1 -25.76 28.00 -49.89
N GLN A 2 -25.25 28.81 -50.78
CA GLN A 2 -23.93 29.41 -50.90
C GLN A 2 -23.72 30.67 -50.04
N PRO A 3 -22.51 31.21 -49.96
CA PRO A 3 -21.94 31.99 -48.89
C PRO A 3 -22.04 33.50 -49.08
N CYS A 4 -21.86 34.29 -48.05
CA CYS A 4 -21.56 35.73 -48.13
C CYS A 4 -20.13 36.01 -47.70
N LEU A 5 -19.38 36.57 -48.64
CA LEU A 5 -18.05 37.11 -48.51
C LEU A 5 -18.06 38.59 -48.05
N ASN A 6 -16.99 38.97 -47.36
CA ASN A 6 -16.35 40.31 -47.31
C ASN A 6 -16.97 41.44 -46.51
N SER A 7 -16.24 41.86 -45.51
CA SER A 7 -15.87 43.30 -45.36
C SER A 7 -14.65 43.48 -44.39
N PRO A 8 -13.87 44.56 -44.55
CA PRO A 8 -12.44 44.57 -44.25
C PRO A 8 -12.07 45.13 -42.88
N CYS A 9 -10.91 44.67 -42.42
CA CYS A 9 -10.18 45.20 -41.24
C CYS A 9 -9.85 46.66 -41.34
N ARG A 10 -10.02 47.40 -40.24
CA ARG A 10 -9.31 48.65 -39.97
C ARG A 10 -8.26 48.47 -38.88
N PRO A 11 -7.06 49.04 -39.01
CA PRO A 11 -6.02 48.98 -37.97
C PRO A 11 -6.18 50.16 -36.99
N GLY A 12 -5.91 49.88 -35.72
CA GLY A 12 -5.88 50.99 -34.77
C GLY A 12 -5.53 50.62 -33.36
N HIS A 13 -4.34 51.02 -32.96
CA HIS A 13 -3.79 51.30 -31.66
C HIS A 13 -2.99 50.20 -30.95
N SER A 14 -1.66 50.37 -31.09
CA SER A 14 -0.64 49.81 -30.22
C SER A 14 -0.78 50.41 -28.80
N VAL A 15 -1.04 49.56 -27.81
CA VAL A 15 -0.79 49.89 -26.42
C VAL A 15 0.41 49.04 -26.00
N GLY A 16 1.49 49.71 -25.59
CA GLY A 16 2.71 49.09 -25.11
C GLY A 16 2.43 48.29 -23.86
N GLY A 17 2.54 46.98 -23.96
CA GLY A 17 2.63 46.06 -22.85
C GLY A 17 4.10 45.81 -22.57
N GLY A 18 4.54 46.14 -21.35
CA GLY A 18 5.85 45.79 -20.84
C GLY A 18 6.10 44.29 -20.88
N PRO A 19 7.33 43.82 -20.75
CA PRO A 19 7.65 42.41 -20.76
C PRO A 19 6.93 41.74 -19.59
N GLY A 20 5.89 40.97 -19.89
CA GLY A 20 5.24 40.10 -18.94
C GLY A 20 6.28 39.09 -18.42
N GLU A 21 6.51 39.12 -17.13
CA GLU A 21 7.21 38.07 -16.43
C GLU A 21 6.51 36.75 -16.80
N THR A 22 7.22 35.92 -17.56
CA THR A 22 6.89 34.52 -17.69
C THR A 22 6.91 33.96 -16.27
N PRO A 23 5.84 33.29 -15.79
CA PRO A 23 5.93 32.61 -14.50
C PRO A 23 7.10 31.62 -14.60
N GLU A 24 8.09 31.79 -13.73
CA GLU A 24 9.10 30.76 -13.50
C GLU A 24 8.34 29.48 -13.21
N MET A 25 8.35 28.55 -14.15
CA MET A 25 8.04 27.18 -13.88
C MET A 25 9.08 26.71 -12.87
N THR A 26 8.68 26.65 -11.60
CA THR A 26 9.46 25.96 -10.59
C THR A 26 9.64 24.53 -11.09
N ASP A 27 10.87 24.21 -11.47
CA ASP A 27 11.29 22.90 -11.95
C ASP A 27 11.29 21.97 -10.73
N SER A 28 10.09 21.60 -10.27
CA SER A 28 9.96 20.56 -9.24
C SER A 28 10.44 19.26 -9.85
N PRO A 29 11.36 18.55 -9.21
CA PRO A 29 11.90 17.31 -9.75
C PRO A 29 10.74 16.34 -10.05
N LEU A 30 10.80 15.70 -11.22
CA LEU A 30 9.82 14.71 -11.63
C LEU A 30 9.80 13.58 -10.61
N LYS A 31 8.62 13.25 -10.08
CA LYS A 31 8.47 12.15 -9.12
C LYS A 31 9.01 10.83 -9.67
N SER A 32 9.58 10.00 -8.79
CA SER A 32 10.17 8.71 -9.17
C SER A 32 9.18 7.80 -9.89
N LEU A 33 7.92 7.79 -9.44
CA LEU A 33 6.82 7.07 -10.11
C LEU A 33 6.68 7.48 -11.58
N ASP A 34 6.62 8.77 -11.87
CA ASP A 34 6.37 9.27 -13.23
C ASP A 34 7.57 8.97 -14.15
N ARG A 35 8.80 9.10 -13.63
CA ARG A 35 10.03 8.72 -14.34
C ARG A 35 10.05 7.23 -14.69
N LYS A 36 9.72 6.37 -13.71
CA LYS A 36 9.70 4.91 -13.90
C LYS A 36 8.59 4.47 -14.85
N LEU A 37 7.38 5.02 -14.70
CA LEU A 37 6.29 4.73 -15.64
C LEU A 37 6.65 5.14 -17.08
N ALA A 38 7.29 6.28 -17.27
CA ALA A 38 7.74 6.72 -18.59
C ALA A 38 8.82 5.78 -19.16
N ALA A 39 9.77 5.32 -18.35
CA ALA A 39 10.80 4.37 -18.79
C ALA A 39 10.21 3.00 -19.13
N ILE A 40 9.25 2.50 -18.35
CA ILE A 40 8.53 1.25 -18.64
C ILE A 40 7.72 1.39 -19.94
N ALA A 41 7.03 2.52 -20.12
CA ALA A 41 6.25 2.75 -21.33
C ALA A 41 7.12 2.87 -22.60
N ALA A 42 8.34 3.39 -22.48
CA ALA A 42 9.29 3.50 -23.57
C ALA A 42 9.87 2.13 -24.02
N ASP A 43 10.05 1.23 -23.08
CA ASP A 43 10.55 -0.13 -23.31
C ASP A 43 9.88 -1.14 -22.37
N PRO A 44 8.63 -1.57 -22.65
CA PRO A 44 7.87 -2.45 -21.76
C PRO A 44 8.54 -3.80 -21.48
N SER A 45 9.28 -4.34 -22.44
CA SER A 45 9.93 -5.65 -22.32
C SER A 45 11.36 -5.59 -21.77
N GLY A 46 12.10 -4.53 -22.01
CA GLY A 46 13.52 -4.40 -21.63
C GLY A 46 13.75 -3.55 -20.39
N SER A 47 12.79 -2.70 -20.00
CA SER A 47 12.94 -1.86 -18.80
C SER A 47 13.10 -2.71 -17.54
N ARG A 48 14.05 -2.32 -16.70
CA ARG A 48 14.30 -2.92 -15.38
C ARG A 48 13.72 -2.08 -14.23
N GLU A 49 13.08 -0.96 -14.55
CA GLU A 49 12.48 -0.11 -13.55
C GLU A 49 11.42 -0.86 -12.75
N PHE A 50 11.46 -0.65 -11.44
CA PHE A 50 10.51 -1.27 -10.51
C PHE A 50 9.98 -0.22 -9.52
N ILE A 51 8.66 -0.17 -9.38
CA ILE A 51 7.95 0.76 -8.51
C ILE A 51 7.65 0.05 -7.19
N LEU A 52 8.12 0.62 -6.09
CA LEU A 52 7.86 0.13 -4.74
C LEU A 52 6.93 1.08 -4.01
N ALA A 53 5.87 0.56 -3.42
CA ALA A 53 4.90 1.34 -2.66
C ALA A 53 4.74 0.81 -1.23
N ASP A 54 4.61 1.73 -0.28
CA ASP A 54 4.15 1.44 1.07
C ASP A 54 2.65 1.77 1.18
N ALA A 55 1.85 0.74 1.44
CA ALA A 55 0.40 0.82 1.53
C ALA A 55 -0.05 0.98 2.98
N LYS A 56 -0.17 2.22 3.43
CA LYS A 56 -0.61 2.59 4.78
C LYS A 56 -2.05 3.15 4.81
N ASP A 57 -2.89 2.61 3.95
CA ASP A 57 -4.32 2.92 3.84
C ASP A 57 -5.22 1.97 4.65
N ALA A 58 -4.62 1.11 5.47
CA ALA A 58 -5.31 0.03 6.18
C ALA A 58 -6.33 0.51 7.23
N ASP A 59 -6.25 1.75 7.69
CA ASP A 59 -7.23 2.37 8.59
C ASP A 59 -8.61 2.51 7.94
N MET A 60 -8.71 2.57 6.61
CA MET A 60 -9.97 2.49 5.88
C MET A 60 -10.56 1.07 5.84
N ALA A 61 -9.74 0.04 6.00
CA ALA A 61 -10.18 -1.36 5.96
C ALA A 61 -10.37 -1.98 7.35
N PHE A 62 -9.44 -1.72 8.28
CA PHE A 62 -9.32 -2.46 9.55
C PHE A 62 -9.53 -1.58 10.79
N GLY A 63 -9.87 -0.31 10.61
CA GLY A 63 -10.11 0.61 11.71
C GLY A 63 -8.90 0.76 12.64
N MET A 64 -9.12 0.74 13.95
CA MET A 64 -8.06 1.00 14.94
C MET A 64 -6.93 -0.05 14.97
N GLY A 65 -7.14 -1.22 14.39
CA GLY A 65 -6.12 -2.26 14.27
C GLY A 65 -5.13 -2.05 13.13
N ALA A 66 -5.41 -1.12 12.22
CA ALA A 66 -4.63 -0.90 11.00
C ALA A 66 -3.14 -0.59 11.23
N PRO A 67 -2.75 0.24 12.20
CA PRO A 67 -1.35 0.55 12.44
C PRO A 67 -0.51 -0.61 12.98
N GLY A 68 -1.16 -1.72 13.33
CA GLY A 68 -0.52 -2.85 13.99
C GLY A 68 -0.28 -2.62 15.48
N ARG A 69 0.27 -3.63 16.16
CA ARG A 69 0.57 -3.55 17.59
C ARG A 69 1.73 -2.60 17.87
N SER A 70 1.64 -1.87 18.97
CA SER A 70 2.77 -1.10 19.47
C SER A 70 3.83 -2.07 20.03
N PRO A 71 5.09 -1.97 19.62
CA PRO A 71 6.16 -2.85 20.13
C PRO A 71 6.48 -2.63 21.61
N GLU A 72 6.05 -1.51 22.18
CA GLU A 72 6.24 -1.15 23.59
C GLU A 72 5.18 -1.74 24.52
N ARG A 73 4.13 -2.34 23.97
CA ARG A 73 3.06 -2.93 24.77
C ARG A 73 3.33 -4.41 25.00
N HIS A 74 3.08 -4.84 26.25
CA HIS A 74 3.19 -6.25 26.61
C HIS A 74 2.13 -7.09 25.87
N ASP A 75 2.41 -8.37 25.67
CA ASP A 75 1.51 -9.30 24.95
C ASP A 75 0.11 -9.42 25.59
N SER A 76 -0.01 -9.13 26.90
CA SER A 76 -1.29 -9.07 27.61
C SER A 76 -2.12 -7.82 27.32
N GLU A 77 -1.54 -6.76 26.72
CA GLU A 77 -2.23 -5.53 26.43
C GLU A 77 -2.64 -5.50 24.95
N LEU A 78 -3.95 -5.47 24.68
CA LEU A 78 -4.50 -5.24 23.35
C LEU A 78 -4.29 -3.77 22.97
N GLY A 79 -3.06 -3.44 22.60
CA GLY A 79 -2.69 -2.10 22.23
C GLY A 79 -2.23 -2.01 20.78
N PHE A 80 -2.92 -1.19 20.00
CA PHE A 80 -2.47 -0.78 18.68
C PHE A 80 -1.73 0.55 18.78
N ARG A 81 -0.86 0.82 17.81
CA ARG A 81 -0.30 2.16 17.61
C ARG A 81 -1.44 3.16 17.42
N SER A 82 -1.24 4.37 17.91
CA SER A 82 -2.15 5.48 17.67
C SER A 82 -2.08 5.95 16.20
N LEU A 83 -3.07 6.73 15.76
CA LEU A 83 -3.03 7.36 14.44
C LEU A 83 -1.83 8.31 14.29
N GLY A 84 -1.41 8.97 15.38
CA GLY A 84 -0.22 9.82 15.39
C GLY A 84 1.07 9.03 15.12
N GLU A 85 1.25 7.89 15.79
CA GLU A 85 2.37 6.98 15.55
C GLU A 85 2.33 6.41 14.13
N TYR A 86 1.14 6.10 13.61
CA TYR A 86 0.99 5.60 12.25
C TYR A 86 1.40 6.64 11.21
N ARG A 87 1.00 7.89 11.39
CA ARG A 87 1.42 9.02 10.55
C ARG A 87 2.92 9.29 10.65
N GLU A 88 3.50 9.11 11.85
CA GLU A 88 4.95 9.24 12.03
C GLU A 88 5.73 8.18 11.25
N MET A 89 5.24 6.93 11.23
CA MET A 89 5.82 5.89 10.38
C MET A 89 5.84 6.30 8.90
N MET A 90 4.79 6.99 8.43
CA MET A 90 4.73 7.47 7.05
C MET A 90 5.74 8.60 6.80
N ARG A 91 5.88 9.56 7.75
CA ARG A 91 6.88 10.64 7.62
C ARG A 91 8.29 10.09 7.47
N GLN A 92 8.65 9.10 8.29
CA GLN A 92 9.97 8.46 8.25
C GLN A 92 10.24 7.78 6.90
N ILE A 93 9.27 7.08 6.33
CA ILE A 93 9.41 6.44 5.02
C ILE A 93 9.53 7.47 3.89
N VAL A 94 8.74 8.54 3.95
CA VAL A 94 8.78 9.62 2.94
C VAL A 94 10.10 10.38 3.03
N GLU A 95 10.56 10.73 4.22
CA GLU A 95 11.85 11.39 4.44
C GLU A 95 13.05 10.55 3.95
N ALA A 96 12.96 9.24 4.12
CA ALA A 96 13.99 8.32 3.65
C ALA A 96 13.96 8.05 2.14
N GLU A 97 12.90 8.46 1.42
CA GLU A 97 12.71 8.28 -0.03
C GLU A 97 12.92 6.84 -0.53
N LEU A 98 12.63 5.86 0.31
CA LEU A 98 12.83 4.44 0.00
C LEU A 98 11.74 3.85 -0.90
N VAL A 99 10.61 4.53 -1.04
CA VAL A 99 9.47 4.11 -1.85
C VAL A 99 9.13 5.14 -2.92
N ASP A 100 8.50 4.68 -3.99
CA ASP A 100 8.02 5.55 -5.06
C ASP A 100 6.63 6.11 -4.77
N ILE A 101 5.85 5.38 -3.95
CA ILE A 101 4.47 5.74 -3.59
C ILE A 101 4.26 5.51 -2.09
N MET A 102 3.65 6.50 -1.43
CA MET A 102 3.04 6.35 -0.11
C MET A 102 1.52 6.41 -0.26
N LEU A 103 0.86 5.27 -0.04
CA LEU A 103 -0.60 5.15 -0.12
C LEU A 103 -1.21 5.33 1.27
N MET A 104 -2.20 6.22 1.38
CA MET A 104 -2.79 6.64 2.66
C MET A 104 -4.32 6.64 2.61
N SER A 105 -4.95 6.81 3.77
CA SER A 105 -6.36 7.21 3.85
C SER A 105 -6.55 8.70 3.51
N ALA A 106 -7.79 9.09 3.15
CA ALA A 106 -8.09 10.48 2.83
C ALA A 106 -7.82 11.44 4.00
N SER A 107 -8.13 11.03 5.23
CA SER A 107 -7.87 11.84 6.43
C SER A 107 -6.37 12.02 6.73
N THR A 108 -5.58 11.01 6.44
CA THR A 108 -4.13 11.09 6.59
C THR A 108 -3.49 11.90 5.47
N ASN A 109 -4.00 11.81 4.23
CA ASN A 109 -3.58 12.68 3.13
C ASN A 109 -3.87 14.16 3.43
N GLU A 110 -5.05 14.50 4.00
CA GLU A 110 -5.32 15.87 4.43
C GLU A 110 -4.23 16.39 5.38
N GLU A 111 -3.85 15.59 6.38
CA GLU A 111 -2.83 16.01 7.35
C GLU A 111 -1.43 16.08 6.74
N LEU A 112 -0.96 14.97 6.15
CA LEU A 112 0.44 14.87 5.72
C LEU A 112 0.72 15.57 4.40
N THR A 113 -0.23 15.52 3.43
CA THR A 113 -0.01 16.08 2.09
C THR A 113 -0.45 17.52 2.02
N ILE A 114 -1.68 17.84 2.49
CA ILE A 114 -2.28 19.18 2.30
C ILE A 114 -1.77 20.16 3.36
N ARG A 115 -1.77 19.76 4.65
CA ARG A 115 -1.41 20.64 5.75
C ARG A 115 0.10 20.71 6.01
N GLU A 116 0.73 19.54 6.18
CA GLU A 116 2.16 19.45 6.51
C GLU A 116 3.07 19.50 5.29
N ARG A 117 2.56 19.16 4.10
CA ARG A 117 3.27 19.19 2.83
C ARG A 117 4.56 18.36 2.79
N ILE A 118 4.55 17.20 3.48
CA ILE A 118 5.75 16.36 3.62
C ILE A 118 6.26 15.78 2.30
N PHE A 119 5.46 15.82 1.23
CA PHE A 119 5.86 15.34 -0.10
C PHE A 119 6.52 16.41 -0.96
N ASP A 120 6.51 17.68 -0.52
CA ASP A 120 7.14 18.75 -1.27
C ASP A 120 8.67 18.56 -1.30
N GLY A 121 9.23 18.66 -2.50
CA GLY A 121 10.67 18.47 -2.70
C GLY A 121 11.16 17.01 -2.64
N THR A 122 10.29 16.04 -2.32
CA THR A 122 10.66 14.60 -2.33
C THR A 122 10.34 13.93 -3.68
N GLU A 123 10.98 12.81 -3.98
CA GLU A 123 10.66 11.98 -5.14
C GLU A 123 9.41 11.09 -4.91
N VAL A 124 8.91 10.97 -3.69
CA VAL A 124 7.78 10.10 -3.32
C VAL A 124 6.45 10.69 -3.79
N THR A 125 5.60 9.87 -4.39
CA THR A 125 4.24 10.23 -4.81
C THR A 125 3.23 9.92 -3.71
N ALA A 126 2.44 10.92 -3.30
CA ALA A 126 1.28 10.71 -2.45
C ALA A 126 0.16 10.01 -3.21
N ALA A 127 -0.43 8.98 -2.61
CA ALA A 127 -1.60 8.28 -3.14
C ALA A 127 -2.64 8.05 -2.04
N VAL A 128 -3.92 7.92 -2.42
CA VAL A 128 -5.02 7.75 -1.47
C VAL A 128 -5.95 6.64 -1.92
N ARG A 129 -6.45 5.83 -0.96
CA ARG A 129 -7.54 4.89 -1.24
C ARG A 129 -8.80 5.67 -1.63
N ALA A 130 -9.26 5.51 -2.87
CA ALA A 130 -10.39 6.26 -3.42
C ALA A 130 -11.74 5.55 -3.24
N ASN A 131 -11.72 4.24 -2.95
CA ASN A 131 -12.88 3.46 -2.58
C ASN A 131 -12.51 2.34 -1.62
N ASP A 132 -13.53 1.70 -1.07
CA ASP A 132 -13.44 0.48 -0.29
C ASP A 132 -14.29 -0.62 -0.94
N THR A 133 -14.01 -1.86 -0.57
CA THR A 133 -14.84 -3.03 -0.89
C THR A 133 -15.23 -3.74 0.41
N THR A 134 -16.44 -4.30 0.48
CA THR A 134 -16.97 -4.83 1.75
C THR A 134 -16.22 -6.07 2.26
N ASP A 135 -15.53 -6.80 1.40
CA ASP A 135 -14.70 -7.95 1.76
C ASP A 135 -13.48 -7.58 2.61
N ILE A 136 -12.90 -6.39 2.39
CA ILE A 136 -11.78 -5.88 3.20
C ILE A 136 -12.22 -5.03 4.40
N HIS A 137 -13.50 -4.74 4.56
CA HIS A 137 -14.05 -4.00 5.69
C HIS A 137 -14.13 -4.88 6.93
N VAL A 138 -12.98 -5.24 7.46
CA VAL A 138 -12.83 -6.17 8.58
C VAL A 138 -12.68 -5.40 9.88
N VAL A 139 -13.76 -5.28 10.62
CA VAL A 139 -13.78 -4.61 11.93
C VAL A 139 -14.16 -5.60 13.03
N ARG A 140 -13.80 -5.30 14.27
CA ARG A 140 -14.08 -6.16 15.43
C ARG A 140 -15.59 -6.42 15.57
N GLY A 141 -16.00 -7.68 15.43
CA GLY A 141 -17.40 -8.11 15.49
C GLY A 141 -18.21 -7.82 14.22
N GLY A 142 -17.58 -7.26 13.18
CA GLY A 142 -18.20 -7.04 11.88
C GLY A 142 -18.32 -8.34 11.07
N ARG A 143 -19.34 -8.43 10.21
CA ARG A 143 -19.62 -9.60 9.38
C ARG A 143 -19.88 -9.26 7.92
N ILE A 144 -19.77 -8.00 7.51
CA ILE A 144 -20.08 -7.60 6.13
C ILE A 144 -19.11 -8.21 5.11
N HIS A 145 -17.91 -8.53 5.53
CA HIS A 145 -16.89 -9.19 4.73
C HIS A 145 -17.19 -10.67 4.44
N GLU A 146 -18.16 -11.27 5.15
CA GLU A 146 -18.59 -12.66 4.95
C GLU A 146 -19.60 -12.81 3.79
N SER A 147 -20.06 -11.71 3.21
CA SER A 147 -20.99 -11.67 2.06
C SER A 147 -20.24 -11.34 0.77
N ALA A 148 -20.87 -11.55 -0.39
CA ALA A 148 -20.34 -11.13 -1.68
C ALA A 148 -19.93 -9.65 -1.62
N SER A 149 -18.73 -9.36 -2.08
CA SER A 149 -18.16 -8.01 -1.98
C SER A 149 -18.95 -7.00 -2.80
N LYS A 150 -19.05 -5.79 -2.25
CA LYS A 150 -19.62 -4.62 -2.92
C LYS A 150 -18.70 -3.42 -2.77
N PRO A 151 -18.47 -2.67 -3.87
CA PRO A 151 -17.69 -1.44 -3.80
C PRO A 151 -18.51 -0.31 -3.16
N PHE A 152 -17.84 0.53 -2.36
CA PHE A 152 -18.43 1.76 -1.84
C PHE A 152 -17.34 2.84 -1.69
N ARG A 153 -17.75 4.08 -1.47
CA ARG A 153 -16.82 5.20 -1.31
C ARG A 153 -17.17 5.99 -0.06
N SER A 154 -16.16 6.22 0.77
CA SER A 154 -16.21 7.12 1.93
C SER A 154 -15.49 8.45 1.69
N ALA A 155 -14.68 8.56 0.65
CA ALA A 155 -13.99 9.79 0.23
C ALA A 155 -14.34 10.19 -1.20
N SER A 156 -14.50 11.49 -1.47
CA SER A 156 -14.62 12.03 -2.82
C SER A 156 -13.25 12.40 -3.38
N ILE A 157 -13.13 12.51 -4.70
CA ILE A 157 -11.88 12.98 -5.35
C ILE A 157 -11.55 14.41 -4.90
N ASP A 158 -12.54 15.28 -4.71
CA ASP A 158 -12.31 16.63 -4.22
C ASP A 158 -11.68 16.64 -2.83
N HIS A 159 -12.21 15.85 -1.87
CA HIS A 159 -11.57 15.72 -0.55
C HIS A 159 -10.13 15.20 -0.64
N ILE A 160 -9.83 14.33 -1.61
CA ILE A 160 -8.47 13.81 -1.81
C ILE A 160 -7.55 14.89 -2.37
N GLN A 161 -8.01 15.68 -3.34
CA GLN A 161 -7.19 16.66 -4.04
C GLN A 161 -7.04 17.99 -3.29
N CYS A 162 -8.05 18.44 -2.52
CA CYS A 162 -8.01 19.74 -1.87
C CYS A 162 -8.52 19.78 -0.41
N GLY A 163 -9.03 18.66 0.13
CA GLY A 163 -9.51 18.58 1.51
C GLY A 163 -10.97 19.02 1.71
N HIS A 164 -11.67 19.50 0.69
CA HIS A 164 -13.09 19.92 0.76
C HIS A 164 -13.82 19.62 -0.55
N LEU A 165 -15.15 19.77 -0.56
CA LEU A 165 -15.97 19.64 -1.78
C LEU A 165 -15.79 20.84 -2.69
N ASP A 166 -16.09 20.62 -3.97
CA ASP A 166 -16.08 21.67 -5.00
C ASP A 166 -14.73 22.39 -5.13
N CYS A 167 -13.65 21.57 -5.24
CA CYS A 167 -12.30 22.09 -5.52
C CYS A 167 -12.25 22.97 -6.75
N GLU A 168 -11.65 24.13 -6.62
CA GLU A 168 -11.24 24.94 -7.78
C GLU A 168 -10.06 24.26 -8.50
N THR A 169 -9.89 24.60 -9.79
CA THR A 169 -8.84 23.97 -10.61
C THR A 169 -7.44 24.16 -10.02
N GLY A 170 -7.16 25.34 -9.44
CA GLY A 170 -5.87 25.67 -8.83
C GLY A 170 -5.59 24.93 -7.51
N GLU A 171 -6.62 24.47 -6.81
CA GLU A 171 -6.49 23.78 -5.53
C GLU A 171 -6.20 22.28 -5.67
N ARG A 172 -6.50 21.70 -6.85
CA ARG A 172 -6.41 20.22 -7.08
C ARG A 172 -4.99 19.65 -6.96
N SER A 173 -3.98 20.50 -6.99
CA SER A 173 -2.58 20.10 -6.76
C SER A 173 -2.14 20.12 -5.29
N SER A 174 -3.01 20.49 -4.37
CA SER A 174 -2.66 20.61 -2.95
C SER A 174 -2.55 19.26 -2.26
N GLY A 175 -3.38 18.29 -2.67
CA GLY A 175 -3.39 16.93 -2.14
C GLY A 175 -2.88 15.90 -3.13
N ALA A 176 -3.15 14.63 -2.86
CA ALA A 176 -2.76 13.54 -3.74
C ALA A 176 -3.50 13.60 -5.09
N ASN A 177 -2.78 13.31 -6.17
CA ASN A 177 -3.35 13.15 -7.52
C ASN A 177 -3.18 11.73 -8.06
N LEU A 178 -3.21 10.76 -7.16
CA LEU A 178 -3.19 9.33 -7.49
C LEU A 178 -4.12 8.59 -6.52
N GLY A 179 -5.03 7.78 -7.05
CA GLY A 179 -5.98 7.01 -6.25
C GLY A 179 -5.83 5.51 -6.42
N LEU A 180 -6.02 4.76 -5.34
CA LEU A 180 -6.28 3.34 -5.39
C LEU A 180 -7.78 3.12 -5.56
N TYR A 181 -8.18 2.43 -6.62
CA TYR A 181 -9.54 1.91 -6.76
C TYR A 181 -9.52 0.39 -6.71
N SER A 182 -10.29 -0.20 -5.79
CA SER A 182 -10.33 -1.64 -5.56
C SER A 182 -11.61 -2.26 -6.10
N VAL A 183 -11.49 -3.45 -6.67
CA VAL A 183 -12.60 -4.29 -7.10
C VAL A 183 -12.39 -5.72 -6.59
N THR A 184 -13.50 -6.39 -6.25
CA THR A 184 -13.54 -7.81 -5.93
C THR A 184 -14.69 -8.42 -6.73
N PHE A 185 -14.40 -9.42 -7.54
CA PHE A 185 -15.42 -10.12 -8.30
C PHE A 185 -15.92 -11.33 -7.51
N ALA A 186 -17.21 -11.51 -7.48
CA ALA A 186 -17.87 -12.58 -6.73
C ALA A 186 -18.25 -13.79 -7.59
N ASN A 187 -17.97 -13.77 -8.89
CA ASN A 187 -18.48 -14.71 -9.87
C ASN A 187 -20.02 -14.81 -9.85
N ASN A 188 -20.65 -13.67 -9.61
CA ASN A 188 -22.10 -13.52 -9.53
C ASN A 188 -22.51 -12.36 -10.45
N ARG A 189 -23.49 -12.57 -11.30
CA ARG A 189 -23.91 -11.59 -12.31
C ARG A 189 -24.22 -10.22 -11.72
N ASP A 190 -25.04 -10.18 -10.68
CA ASP A 190 -25.59 -8.92 -10.19
C ASP A 190 -24.53 -8.13 -9.39
N ASP A 191 -23.73 -8.82 -8.59
CA ASP A 191 -22.64 -8.22 -7.80
C ASP A 191 -21.50 -7.75 -8.72
N ASP A 192 -21.14 -8.56 -9.73
CA ASP A 192 -20.06 -8.22 -10.66
C ASP A 192 -20.42 -7.06 -11.61
N LEU A 193 -21.70 -6.98 -12.05
CA LEU A 193 -22.20 -5.84 -12.82
C LEU A 193 -22.20 -4.56 -12.00
N GLU A 194 -22.64 -4.61 -10.72
CA GLU A 194 -22.57 -3.47 -9.81
C GLU A 194 -21.13 -2.99 -9.63
N THR A 195 -20.19 -3.91 -9.45
CA THR A 195 -18.75 -3.61 -9.31
C THR A 195 -18.19 -2.90 -10.56
N ILE A 196 -18.48 -3.41 -11.76
CA ILE A 196 -18.03 -2.81 -13.02
C ILE A 196 -18.65 -1.43 -13.22
N GLU A 197 -19.94 -1.27 -12.92
CA GLU A 197 -20.64 0.00 -13.08
C GLU A 197 -20.13 1.05 -12.08
N ALA A 198 -19.88 0.69 -10.82
CA ALA A 198 -19.29 1.58 -9.83
C ALA A 198 -17.88 2.03 -10.25
N TYR A 199 -17.07 1.14 -10.81
CA TYR A 199 -15.76 1.49 -11.34
C TYR A 199 -15.87 2.43 -12.55
N ARG A 200 -16.84 2.22 -13.44
CA ARG A 200 -17.10 3.13 -14.57
C ARG A 200 -17.43 4.54 -14.07
N VAL A 201 -18.37 4.65 -13.11
CA VAL A 201 -18.74 5.95 -12.54
C VAL A 201 -17.53 6.67 -11.90
N PHE A 202 -16.70 5.93 -11.20
CA PHE A 202 -15.46 6.49 -10.64
C PHE A 202 -14.51 7.00 -11.72
N ARG A 203 -14.26 6.22 -12.77
CA ARG A 203 -13.35 6.63 -13.86
C ARG A 203 -13.85 7.88 -14.57
N ASP A 204 -15.17 7.97 -14.83
CA ASP A 204 -15.77 9.16 -15.45
C ASP A 204 -15.57 10.42 -14.58
N GLU A 205 -15.66 10.30 -13.26
CA GLU A 205 -15.36 11.39 -12.33
C GLU A 205 -13.86 11.71 -12.30
N ALA A 206 -13.01 10.69 -12.25
CA ALA A 206 -11.55 10.82 -12.21
C ALA A 206 -11.03 11.55 -13.46
N GLU A 207 -11.50 11.15 -14.65
CA GLU A 207 -11.13 11.80 -15.90
C GLU A 207 -11.54 13.28 -15.94
N ARG A 208 -12.78 13.61 -15.53
CA ARG A 208 -13.24 15.03 -15.49
C ARG A 208 -12.42 15.88 -14.52
N LYS A 209 -11.89 15.29 -13.45
CA LYS A 209 -11.11 16.00 -12.41
C LYS A 209 -9.61 15.91 -12.62
N GLY A 210 -9.14 15.27 -13.69
CA GLY A 210 -7.72 15.06 -13.95
C GLY A 210 -7.04 14.20 -12.89
N PHE A 211 -7.78 13.28 -12.27
CA PHE A 211 -7.30 12.41 -11.18
C PHE A 211 -6.84 11.07 -11.74
N ARG A 212 -5.58 10.72 -11.50
CA ARG A 212 -5.02 9.43 -11.90
C ARG A 212 -5.42 8.34 -10.91
N HIS A 213 -5.44 7.09 -11.37
CA HIS A 213 -5.69 5.97 -10.48
C HIS A 213 -4.95 4.71 -10.92
N PHE A 214 -4.77 3.79 -10.00
CA PHE A 214 -4.41 2.41 -10.25
C PHE A 214 -5.51 1.48 -9.76
N LEU A 215 -5.64 0.33 -10.40
CA LEU A 215 -6.72 -0.61 -10.15
C LEU A 215 -6.21 -1.80 -9.33
N GLU A 216 -6.78 -1.99 -8.15
CA GLU A 216 -6.58 -3.19 -7.34
C GLU A 216 -7.67 -4.20 -7.66
N VAL A 217 -7.25 -5.43 -7.94
CA VAL A 217 -8.15 -6.54 -8.19
C VAL A 217 -7.88 -7.62 -7.15
N PHE A 218 -8.84 -7.82 -6.26
CA PHE A 218 -8.80 -8.89 -5.27
C PHE A 218 -9.35 -10.20 -5.83
N ASP A 219 -8.89 -11.30 -5.25
CA ASP A 219 -9.54 -12.59 -5.45
C ASP A 219 -10.95 -12.57 -4.84
N PRO A 220 -11.86 -13.40 -5.36
CA PRO A 220 -13.19 -13.54 -4.77
C PRO A 220 -13.13 -13.88 -3.28
N ASN A 221 -13.92 -13.16 -2.48
CA ASN A 221 -13.92 -13.32 -1.03
C ASN A 221 -14.77 -14.52 -0.54
N LEU A 222 -15.65 -15.04 -1.39
CA LEU A 222 -16.46 -16.19 -1.04
C LEU A 222 -15.76 -17.50 -1.44
N ALA A 223 -15.75 -18.45 -0.53
CA ALA A 223 -15.23 -19.78 -0.81
C ALA A 223 -16.01 -20.45 -1.97
N ASP A 224 -15.32 -21.24 -2.75
CA ASP A 224 -15.88 -22.11 -3.81
C ASP A 224 -16.60 -21.39 -4.97
N CYS A 225 -16.52 -20.05 -5.08
CA CYS A 225 -17.12 -19.35 -6.23
C CYS A 225 -16.32 -19.57 -7.53
N VAL A 226 -15.03 -19.83 -7.42
CA VAL A 226 -14.13 -20.24 -8.53
C VAL A 226 -13.18 -21.31 -7.98
N SER A 227 -13.00 -22.41 -8.70
CA SER A 227 -12.02 -23.43 -8.30
C SER A 227 -10.60 -22.88 -8.37
N ALA A 228 -9.73 -23.32 -7.47
CA ALA A 228 -8.37 -22.77 -7.32
C ALA A 228 -7.52 -22.89 -8.60
N ASP A 229 -7.73 -23.93 -9.39
CA ASP A 229 -7.04 -24.14 -10.69
C ASP A 229 -7.50 -23.17 -11.80
N LEU A 230 -8.72 -22.67 -11.73
CA LEU A 230 -9.28 -21.71 -12.68
C LEU A 230 -9.09 -20.25 -12.23
N LEU A 231 -8.85 -20.02 -10.95
CA LEU A 231 -8.81 -18.66 -10.37
C LEU A 231 -7.82 -17.71 -11.08
N PRO A 232 -6.59 -18.12 -11.42
CA PRO A 232 -5.65 -17.22 -12.11
C PRO A 232 -6.18 -16.73 -13.47
N GLY A 233 -6.70 -17.66 -14.29
CA GLY A 233 -7.29 -17.33 -15.59
C GLY A 233 -8.57 -16.51 -15.45
N PHE A 234 -9.40 -16.80 -14.47
CA PHE A 234 -10.62 -16.03 -14.17
C PHE A 234 -10.30 -14.56 -13.87
N ILE A 235 -9.28 -14.29 -13.05
CA ILE A 235 -8.85 -12.92 -12.73
C ILE A 235 -8.27 -12.23 -13.96
N ASN A 236 -7.40 -12.90 -14.74
CA ASN A 236 -6.83 -12.35 -15.96
C ASN A 236 -7.91 -11.99 -16.97
N ASP A 237 -8.88 -12.87 -17.21
CA ASP A 237 -10.00 -12.63 -18.11
C ASP A 237 -10.87 -11.45 -17.68
N LEU A 238 -11.15 -11.32 -16.38
CA LEU A 238 -11.93 -10.21 -15.84
C LEU A 238 -11.18 -8.87 -15.95
N ILE A 239 -9.88 -8.85 -15.73
CA ILE A 239 -9.03 -7.67 -15.95
C ILE A 239 -9.09 -7.27 -17.44
N ALA A 240 -8.78 -8.20 -18.33
CA ALA A 240 -8.79 -7.95 -19.77
C ALA A 240 -10.16 -7.45 -20.25
N ARG A 241 -11.24 -8.12 -19.83
CA ARG A 241 -12.61 -7.74 -20.17
C ARG A 241 -13.00 -6.37 -19.62
N THR A 242 -12.66 -6.07 -18.36
CA THR A 242 -12.96 -4.79 -17.72
C THR A 242 -12.24 -3.64 -18.44
N LEU A 243 -10.97 -3.85 -18.79
CA LEU A 243 -10.15 -2.82 -19.44
C LEU A 243 -10.42 -2.69 -20.96
N ALA A 244 -11.02 -3.69 -21.60
CA ALA A 244 -11.41 -3.59 -23.01
C ALA A 244 -12.42 -2.46 -23.30
N GLY A 245 -13.20 -2.06 -22.30
CA GLY A 245 -14.13 -0.92 -22.40
C GLY A 245 -13.52 0.42 -21.98
N VAL A 246 -12.20 0.50 -21.76
CA VAL A 246 -11.52 1.68 -21.20
C VAL A 246 -10.52 2.24 -22.19
N THR A 247 -10.74 3.49 -22.59
CA THR A 247 -9.81 4.24 -23.45
C THR A 247 -8.58 4.71 -22.67
N SER A 248 -7.52 5.11 -23.37
CA SER A 248 -6.24 5.51 -22.77
C SER A 248 -6.35 6.62 -21.74
N SER A 249 -7.27 7.57 -21.91
CA SER A 249 -7.49 8.70 -20.98
C SER A 249 -8.00 8.29 -19.60
N ALA A 250 -8.78 7.18 -19.55
CA ALA A 250 -9.39 6.69 -18.32
C ALA A 250 -8.74 5.39 -17.80
N ARG A 251 -7.58 5.01 -18.38
CA ARG A 251 -6.90 3.76 -18.03
C ARG A 251 -6.17 3.87 -16.68
N PRO A 252 -6.16 2.81 -15.84
CA PRO A 252 -5.32 2.79 -14.65
C PRO A 252 -3.85 2.85 -15.04
N VAL A 253 -3.04 3.57 -14.26
CA VAL A 253 -1.59 3.73 -14.53
C VAL A 253 -0.81 2.43 -14.29
N PHE A 254 -1.33 1.55 -13.44
CA PHE A 254 -0.86 0.18 -13.23
C PHE A 254 -1.95 -0.65 -12.53
N LEU A 255 -1.75 -1.95 -12.46
CA LEU A 255 -2.58 -2.88 -11.67
C LEU A 255 -1.94 -3.17 -10.32
N LYS A 256 -2.77 -3.57 -9.36
CA LYS A 256 -2.37 -4.19 -8.10
C LYS A 256 -3.22 -5.43 -7.91
N MET A 257 -2.62 -6.62 -7.91
CA MET A 257 -3.35 -7.88 -7.85
C MET A 257 -2.61 -8.95 -7.05
N VAL A 258 -3.27 -10.04 -6.76
CA VAL A 258 -2.63 -11.22 -6.16
C VAL A 258 -1.65 -11.81 -7.18
N TYR A 259 -0.47 -12.23 -6.72
CA TYR A 259 0.47 -12.97 -7.54
C TYR A 259 0.05 -14.44 -7.64
N HIS A 260 -0.49 -14.82 -8.79
CA HIS A 260 -0.95 -16.18 -9.08
C HIS A 260 0.12 -17.08 -9.72
N GLY A 261 1.39 -16.70 -9.56
CA GLY A 261 2.52 -17.45 -10.10
C GLY A 261 2.97 -17.02 -11.49
N PRO A 262 4.03 -17.67 -11.99
CA PRO A 262 4.70 -17.29 -13.24
C PRO A 262 3.76 -17.25 -14.44
N SER A 263 3.07 -18.36 -14.71
CA SER A 263 2.26 -18.52 -15.94
C SER A 263 1.16 -17.48 -16.06
N ALA A 264 0.44 -17.18 -14.96
CA ALA A 264 -0.63 -16.19 -14.98
C ALA A 264 -0.10 -14.77 -15.17
N THR A 265 1.05 -14.47 -14.57
CA THR A 265 1.68 -13.15 -14.72
C THR A 265 2.20 -12.96 -16.16
N GLU A 266 2.90 -13.96 -16.71
CA GLU A 266 3.40 -13.92 -18.08
C GLU A 266 2.27 -13.85 -19.12
N GLU A 267 1.16 -14.56 -18.89
CA GLU A 267 -0.03 -14.49 -19.74
C GLU A 267 -0.56 -13.06 -19.84
N LEU A 268 -0.73 -12.36 -18.72
CA LEU A 268 -1.26 -11.01 -18.67
C LEU A 268 -0.28 -9.99 -19.28
N VAL A 269 1.02 -10.13 -19.01
CA VAL A 269 2.09 -9.32 -19.61
C VAL A 269 2.13 -9.51 -21.13
N HIS A 270 1.95 -10.74 -21.60
CA HIS A 270 1.92 -11.05 -23.03
C HIS A 270 0.66 -10.49 -23.72
N TYR A 271 -0.49 -10.57 -23.03
CA TYR A 271 -1.76 -10.06 -23.58
C TYR A 271 -1.70 -8.55 -23.86
N ASP A 272 -1.15 -7.78 -22.94
CA ASP A 272 -1.01 -6.32 -23.08
C ASP A 272 0.32 -5.83 -22.48
N PRO A 273 1.38 -5.73 -23.28
CA PRO A 273 2.67 -5.23 -22.82
C PRO A 273 2.65 -3.79 -22.31
N GLY A 274 1.63 -3.00 -22.65
CA GLY A 274 1.42 -1.64 -22.14
C GLY A 274 0.76 -1.60 -20.75
N LEU A 275 0.32 -2.75 -20.22
CA LEU A 275 -0.30 -2.86 -18.92
C LEU A 275 0.78 -3.12 -17.84
N VAL A 276 1.02 -2.14 -17.00
CA VAL A 276 1.99 -2.27 -15.91
C VAL A 276 1.38 -3.11 -14.79
N ILE A 277 1.92 -4.31 -14.57
CA ILE A 277 1.41 -5.27 -13.58
C ILE A 277 2.10 -5.03 -12.25
N GLY A 278 1.29 -4.89 -11.21
CA GLY A 278 1.72 -4.79 -9.82
C GLY A 278 1.13 -5.90 -8.96
N ILE A 279 1.85 -6.24 -7.90
CA ILE A 279 1.42 -7.23 -6.92
C ILE A 279 1.10 -6.60 -5.57
N LEU A 280 0.19 -7.24 -4.84
CA LEU A 280 -0.02 -6.94 -3.43
C LEU A 280 0.88 -7.84 -2.56
N GLY A 281 1.44 -7.24 -1.48
CA GLY A 281 2.48 -7.88 -0.67
C GLY A 281 2.00 -8.79 0.44
N GLY A 282 0.69 -9.02 0.60
CA GLY A 282 0.13 -9.87 1.66
C GLY A 282 0.54 -9.51 3.09
N SER A 283 0.19 -10.38 4.03
CA SER A 283 0.55 -10.22 5.45
C SER A 283 1.09 -11.49 6.11
N ALA A 284 0.91 -12.64 5.46
CA ALA A 284 1.27 -13.95 6.00
C ALA A 284 2.77 -14.28 5.82
N GLY A 285 3.22 -15.32 6.50
CA GLY A 285 4.53 -15.91 6.32
C GLY A 285 5.70 -15.16 6.97
N THR A 286 6.89 -15.58 6.60
CA THR A 286 8.19 -15.11 7.10
C THR A 286 8.66 -13.85 6.35
N THR A 287 9.82 -13.30 6.73
CA THR A 287 10.50 -12.25 5.95
C THR A 287 10.92 -12.79 4.58
N LEU A 288 11.36 -14.05 4.53
CA LEU A 288 11.71 -14.71 3.26
C LEU A 288 10.52 -14.80 2.32
N ASP A 289 9.30 -15.12 2.82
CA ASP A 289 8.09 -15.13 1.98
C ASP A 289 7.87 -13.82 1.26
N ALA A 290 8.01 -12.70 1.96
CA ALA A 290 7.82 -11.37 1.36
C ALA A 290 8.92 -11.02 0.34
N PHE A 291 10.17 -11.34 0.66
CA PHE A 291 11.31 -11.07 -0.21
C PHE A 291 11.34 -11.96 -1.45
N GLN A 292 10.96 -13.23 -1.29
CA GLN A 292 10.83 -14.17 -2.40
C GLN A 292 9.68 -13.78 -3.33
N LEU A 293 8.53 -13.36 -2.77
CA LEU A 293 7.38 -12.91 -3.53
C LEU A 293 7.73 -11.76 -4.48
N ILE A 294 8.39 -10.72 -3.99
CA ILE A 294 8.74 -9.56 -4.83
C ILE A 294 9.77 -9.94 -5.90
N HIS A 295 10.74 -10.77 -5.56
CA HIS A 295 11.75 -11.27 -6.48
C HIS A 295 11.14 -12.09 -7.63
N GLU A 296 10.29 -13.06 -7.27
CA GLU A 296 9.61 -13.92 -8.24
C GLU A 296 8.67 -13.11 -9.15
N ALA A 297 7.86 -12.23 -8.58
CA ALA A 297 6.93 -11.41 -9.35
C ALA A 297 7.68 -10.51 -10.36
N GLN A 298 8.77 -9.89 -9.95
CA GLN A 298 9.62 -9.08 -10.84
C GLN A 298 10.21 -9.92 -11.97
N LYS A 299 10.70 -11.12 -11.66
CA LYS A 299 11.27 -12.05 -12.65
C LYS A 299 10.30 -12.39 -13.76
N TYR A 300 9.01 -12.54 -13.45
CA TYR A 300 7.96 -12.90 -14.40
C TYR A 300 7.14 -11.74 -14.95
N GLY A 301 7.65 -10.51 -14.78
CA GLY A 301 7.16 -9.35 -15.51
C GLY A 301 6.35 -8.34 -14.71
N ALA A 302 6.12 -8.56 -13.40
CA ALA A 302 5.59 -7.49 -12.55
C ALA A 302 6.61 -6.33 -12.46
N ARG A 303 6.11 -5.12 -12.39
CA ARG A 303 6.90 -3.87 -12.33
C ARG A 303 6.53 -3.00 -11.14
N VAL A 304 5.57 -3.43 -10.33
CA VAL A 304 5.11 -2.71 -9.14
C VAL A 304 4.90 -3.69 -8.00
N ALA A 305 5.23 -3.32 -6.77
CA ALA A 305 4.83 -4.04 -5.57
C ALA A 305 4.34 -3.07 -4.50
N LEU A 306 3.21 -3.41 -3.89
CA LEU A 306 2.61 -2.64 -2.81
C LEU A 306 2.56 -3.51 -1.55
N PHE A 307 3.41 -3.18 -0.58
CA PHE A 307 3.42 -3.81 0.73
C PHE A 307 2.81 -2.87 1.77
N GLY A 308 2.00 -3.37 2.67
CA GLY A 308 1.39 -2.60 3.74
C GLY A 308 1.59 -3.29 5.08
N ARG A 309 0.78 -4.31 5.38
CA ARG A 309 0.81 -5.02 6.67
C ARG A 309 2.18 -5.63 7.01
N LYS A 310 2.94 -6.12 6.03
CA LYS A 310 4.30 -6.62 6.26
C LYS A 310 5.23 -5.51 6.74
N ILE A 311 5.19 -4.34 6.12
CA ILE A 311 5.98 -3.17 6.55
C ILE A 311 5.52 -2.71 7.94
N ASN A 312 4.20 -2.59 8.17
CA ASN A 312 3.64 -2.16 9.45
C ASN A 312 4.01 -3.10 10.61
N ASN A 313 4.15 -4.38 10.32
CA ASN A 313 4.45 -5.42 11.30
C ASN A 313 5.94 -5.79 11.33
N ALA A 314 6.78 -5.23 10.48
CA ALA A 314 8.22 -5.44 10.54
C ALA A 314 8.80 -4.88 11.86
N GLU A 315 9.84 -5.50 12.38
CA GLU A 315 10.55 -5.05 13.58
C GLU A 315 11.16 -3.65 13.39
N ASN A 316 11.69 -3.40 12.18
CA ASN A 316 12.12 -2.07 11.74
C ASN A 316 11.66 -1.83 10.30
N GLN A 317 10.71 -0.92 10.11
CA GLN A 317 10.10 -0.67 8.81
C GLN A 317 11.08 -0.09 7.78
N LEU A 318 12.00 0.80 8.20
CA LEU A 318 12.96 1.41 7.28
C LEU A 318 13.93 0.37 6.73
N ALA A 319 14.48 -0.47 7.59
CA ALA A 319 15.34 -1.57 7.18
C ALA A 319 14.60 -2.56 6.27
N PHE A 320 13.35 -2.92 6.62
CA PHE A 320 12.57 -3.85 5.82
C PHE A 320 12.32 -3.31 4.40
N VAL A 321 11.91 -2.03 4.27
CA VAL A 321 11.69 -1.38 2.97
C VAL A 321 12.98 -1.24 2.19
N GLN A 322 14.10 -0.93 2.86
CA GLN A 322 15.41 -0.85 2.22
C GLN A 322 15.82 -2.19 1.61
N PHE A 323 15.59 -3.31 2.30
CA PHE A 323 15.88 -4.64 1.74
C PHE A 323 14.95 -5.01 0.57
N LEU A 324 13.68 -4.63 0.62
CA LEU A 324 12.79 -4.75 -0.55
C LEU A 324 13.38 -3.98 -1.75
N ARG A 325 13.88 -2.76 -1.55
CA ARG A 325 14.51 -1.96 -2.61
C ARG A 325 15.77 -2.64 -3.16
N LEU A 326 16.66 -3.12 -2.30
CA LEU A 326 17.90 -3.80 -2.72
C LEU A 326 17.64 -5.09 -3.52
N ILE A 327 16.54 -5.80 -3.21
CA ILE A 327 16.15 -6.99 -3.97
C ILE A 327 15.66 -6.59 -5.37
N VAL A 328 14.78 -5.61 -5.50
CA VAL A 328 14.25 -5.21 -6.82
C VAL A 328 15.29 -4.50 -7.69
N ASP A 329 16.30 -3.90 -7.08
CA ASP A 329 17.45 -3.33 -7.77
C ASP A 329 18.49 -4.40 -8.15
N GLY A 330 18.24 -5.67 -7.77
CA GLY A 330 19.10 -6.81 -8.11
C GLY A 330 20.45 -6.82 -7.36
N VAL A 331 20.54 -6.13 -6.22
CA VAL A 331 21.75 -6.04 -5.39
C VAL A 331 21.89 -7.23 -4.46
N LEU A 332 20.78 -7.74 -3.91
CA LEU A 332 20.73 -8.87 -2.99
C LEU A 332 19.72 -9.92 -3.47
N ASP A 333 20.01 -11.18 -3.22
CA ASP A 333 18.99 -12.22 -3.31
C ASP A 333 18.09 -12.25 -2.04
N PRO A 334 16.91 -12.88 -2.09
CA PRO A 334 15.98 -12.91 -0.97
C PRO A 334 16.57 -13.48 0.32
N GLN A 335 17.38 -14.55 0.25
CA GLN A 335 17.95 -15.18 1.45
C GLN A 335 19.08 -14.34 2.05
N GLU A 336 19.93 -13.72 1.19
CA GLU A 336 20.95 -12.77 1.62
C GLU A 336 20.30 -11.56 2.31
N ALA A 337 19.21 -11.06 1.74
CA ALA A 337 18.44 -9.95 2.32
C ALA A 337 17.87 -10.27 3.71
N VAL A 338 17.35 -11.49 3.94
CA VAL A 338 16.90 -11.92 5.29
C VAL A 338 18.06 -11.94 6.28
N ARG A 339 19.21 -12.52 5.91
CA ARG A 339 20.40 -12.55 6.79
C ARG A 339 20.87 -11.14 7.12
N ALA A 340 20.91 -10.27 6.13
CA ALA A 340 21.29 -8.88 6.32
C ALA A 340 20.30 -8.10 7.18
N TYR A 341 19.00 -8.35 7.03
CA TYR A 341 17.94 -7.77 7.87
C TYR A 341 18.14 -8.15 9.33
N HIS A 342 18.33 -9.44 9.63
CA HIS A 342 18.62 -9.88 11.00
C HIS A 342 19.89 -9.26 11.57
N SER A 343 20.95 -9.10 10.76
CA SER A 343 22.19 -8.41 11.20
C SER A 343 21.95 -6.93 11.50
N VAL A 344 21.03 -6.27 10.79
CA VAL A 344 20.63 -4.88 11.09
C VAL A 344 19.85 -4.84 12.40
N LEU A 345 18.89 -5.76 12.62
CA LEU A 345 18.14 -5.84 13.86
C LEU A 345 19.06 -6.04 15.07
N GLU A 346 20.06 -6.93 14.95
CA GLU A 346 21.07 -7.14 16.00
C GLU A 346 21.85 -5.86 16.33
N LYS A 347 22.31 -5.13 15.31
CA LYS A 347 23.01 -3.84 15.48
C LYS A 347 22.15 -2.76 16.13
N LEU A 348 20.84 -2.80 15.86
CA LEU A 348 19.86 -1.88 16.43
C LEU A 348 19.35 -2.34 17.81
N GLU A 349 19.88 -3.47 18.32
CA GLU A 349 19.42 -4.09 19.58
C GLU A 349 17.91 -4.40 19.59
N ILE A 350 17.34 -4.69 18.41
CA ILE A 350 15.95 -5.07 18.24
C ILE A 350 15.87 -6.59 18.19
N ARG A 351 15.12 -7.19 19.12
CA ARG A 351 14.91 -8.64 19.14
C ARG A 351 14.04 -9.04 17.94
N PRO A 352 14.49 -9.94 17.05
CA PRO A 352 13.66 -10.50 16.00
C PRO A 352 12.47 -11.28 16.59
N ARG A 353 11.34 -11.26 15.90
CA ARG A 353 10.15 -12.06 16.27
C ARG A 353 10.34 -13.54 15.99
N ARG A 354 11.17 -13.87 15.00
CA ARG A 354 11.52 -15.22 14.59
C ARG A 354 13.01 -15.42 14.69
N SER A 355 13.44 -16.66 14.91
CA SER A 355 14.86 -16.98 14.72
C SER A 355 15.25 -16.78 13.25
N LEU A 356 16.55 -16.57 12.97
CA LEU A 356 17.02 -16.48 11.59
C LEU A 356 16.70 -17.75 10.80
N GLU A 357 16.78 -18.90 11.43
CA GLU A 357 16.48 -20.21 10.82
C GLU A 357 14.99 -20.29 10.41
N ASP A 358 14.08 -19.92 11.32
CA ASP A 358 12.64 -19.92 11.03
C ASP A 358 12.27 -18.86 9.98
N ASP A 359 12.91 -17.70 10.00
CA ASP A 359 12.62 -16.60 9.06
C ASP A 359 13.20 -16.85 7.66
N LEU A 360 14.11 -17.83 7.54
CA LEU A 360 14.62 -18.36 6.26
C LEU A 360 13.77 -19.52 5.70
N MET A 361 12.71 -19.92 6.39
CA MET A 361 11.77 -20.94 5.89
C MET A 361 10.63 -20.25 5.14
N LEU A 362 10.20 -20.85 4.03
CA LEU A 362 8.97 -20.43 3.35
C LEU A 362 7.77 -21.11 4.05
N GLU A 363 6.88 -20.32 4.61
CA GLU A 363 5.61 -20.77 5.21
C GLU A 363 4.46 -20.69 4.22
N THR A 364 4.51 -19.69 3.31
CA THR A 364 3.55 -19.55 2.24
C THR A 364 4.22 -19.94 0.93
N GLY A 365 3.58 -20.79 0.14
CA GLY A 365 4.08 -21.02 -1.23
C GLY A 365 3.99 -19.71 -2.01
N VAL A 366 5.06 -19.34 -2.71
CA VAL A 366 5.05 -18.18 -3.62
C VAL A 366 3.90 -18.27 -4.64
N MET A 367 3.48 -19.50 -4.92
CA MET A 367 2.36 -19.86 -5.80
C MET A 367 1.01 -19.97 -5.08
N SER A 368 0.98 -19.96 -3.77
CA SER A 368 -0.23 -20.12 -2.96
C SER A 368 -0.53 -18.88 -2.14
N TYR A 369 -0.49 -17.72 -2.79
CA TYR A 369 -0.97 -16.50 -2.17
C TYR A 369 -2.49 -16.54 -1.89
N GLY A 370 -3.18 -17.45 -2.51
CA GLY A 370 -4.53 -17.88 -2.24
C GLY A 370 -4.61 -19.00 -1.22
N GLY A 371 -3.83 -18.95 -0.13
CA GLY A 371 -4.22 -19.71 1.04
C GLY A 371 -5.67 -19.33 1.31
N SER A 372 -6.53 -20.33 1.49
CA SER A 372 -7.96 -20.23 1.82
C SER A 372 -8.26 -19.46 3.13
N GLU A 373 -7.29 -18.76 3.64
CA GLU A 373 -7.42 -17.72 4.63
C GLU A 373 -7.54 -16.42 3.84
N SER A 374 -8.80 -16.10 3.49
CA SER A 374 -9.25 -14.75 3.23
C SER A 374 -8.40 -13.76 4.03
N THR A 375 -8.34 -12.54 3.61
CA THR A 375 -7.74 -11.36 4.25
C THR A 375 -8.09 -11.23 5.75
N THR A 376 -8.16 -12.34 6.48
CA THR A 376 -8.50 -12.39 7.89
C THR A 376 -7.30 -11.89 8.66
N ILE A 377 -7.37 -10.64 9.07
CA ILE A 377 -6.59 -10.22 10.22
C ILE A 377 -7.10 -11.09 11.36
N SER A 378 -6.25 -11.98 11.86
CA SER A 378 -6.47 -12.60 13.15
C SER A 378 -6.42 -11.48 14.19
N LEU A 379 -7.55 -10.83 14.40
CA LEU A 379 -7.75 -10.05 15.60
C LEU A 379 -7.64 -11.05 16.75
N PRO A 380 -6.86 -10.78 17.79
CA PRO A 380 -6.80 -11.67 18.95
C PRO A 380 -8.22 -11.86 19.45
N SER A 381 -8.68 -13.12 19.43
CA SER A 381 -9.97 -13.50 20.00
C SER A 381 -10.02 -13.00 21.42
N SER A 382 -11.04 -12.22 21.73
CA SER A 382 -11.34 -11.87 23.11
C SER A 382 -11.40 -13.16 23.92
N VAL A 383 -10.55 -13.27 24.94
CA VAL A 383 -10.61 -14.36 25.90
C VAL A 383 -11.98 -14.28 26.56
N SER A 384 -12.90 -15.14 26.13
CA SER A 384 -14.09 -15.41 26.91
C SER A 384 -13.66 -16.30 28.06
N SER A 385 -13.62 -15.73 29.24
CA SER A 385 -13.50 -16.47 30.48
C SER A 385 -14.73 -17.40 30.64
N SER A 386 -14.55 -18.66 30.37
CA SER A 386 -15.40 -19.71 30.91
C SER A 386 -14.47 -20.73 31.57
N GLU A 387 -14.45 -20.65 32.89
CA GLU A 387 -13.88 -21.67 33.74
C GLU A 387 -14.52 -23.04 33.46
N SER A 388 -13.72 -24.02 33.11
CA SER A 388 -14.03 -25.41 33.39
C SER A 388 -12.75 -26.07 33.89
N VAL A 389 -12.81 -26.34 35.19
CA VAL A 389 -11.87 -27.13 35.95
C VAL A 389 -11.84 -28.57 35.41
N SER A 390 -10.66 -29.07 35.08
CA SER A 390 -10.37 -30.49 35.22
C SER A 390 -8.88 -30.68 35.50
N GLU A 391 -8.68 -31.36 36.63
CA GLU A 391 -7.41 -31.73 37.23
C GLU A 391 -6.58 -32.68 36.38
N SER A 392 -5.30 -32.54 36.57
CA SER A 392 -4.28 -33.57 36.90
C SER A 392 -3.30 -33.90 35.77
N LEU A 393 -2.06 -33.66 35.92
CA LEU A 393 -1.00 -34.55 36.43
C LEU A 393 0.37 -33.89 36.23
N SER A 394 1.09 -33.91 37.32
CA SER A 394 2.47 -33.56 37.58
C SER A 394 3.47 -34.27 36.66
N ASP A 395 4.55 -33.56 36.25
CA ASP A 395 5.90 -33.98 36.61
C ASP A 395 6.93 -32.86 36.48
N PRO A 396 7.97 -32.87 37.28
CA PRO A 396 8.79 -31.70 37.63
C PRO A 396 10.17 -31.76 36.96
N SER A 397 10.77 -30.59 36.89
CA SER A 397 12.22 -30.34 36.86
C SER A 397 12.71 -29.52 35.65
N SER A 398 12.81 -28.24 35.88
CA SER A 398 13.94 -27.44 35.40
C SER A 398 14.06 -26.20 36.27
N GLU A 399 15.22 -26.10 36.92
CA GLU A 399 15.60 -24.99 37.82
C GLU A 399 15.64 -23.66 37.08
N PRO A 400 15.34 -22.52 37.73
CA PRO A 400 15.44 -21.20 37.14
C PRO A 400 16.93 -20.83 37.03
N ILE A 401 17.34 -20.44 35.87
CA ILE A 401 18.61 -19.76 35.65
C ILE A 401 18.44 -18.34 36.17
N ASP A 402 19.24 -18.05 37.16
CA ASP A 402 19.43 -16.74 37.83
C ASP A 402 19.93 -15.73 36.77
N ASP A 403 19.08 -14.86 36.30
CA ASP A 403 19.42 -13.78 35.38
C ASP A 403 19.73 -12.55 36.22
N GLY A 404 21.04 -12.39 36.50
CA GLY A 404 21.59 -11.30 37.31
C GLY A 404 21.17 -9.92 36.83
N ASP A 405 20.65 -9.20 37.74
CA ASP A 405 20.51 -7.75 37.97
C ASP A 405 21.15 -6.86 36.86
N ARG A 406 20.37 -6.53 35.80
CA ARG A 406 20.58 -5.33 34.97
C ARG A 406 19.53 -4.31 35.42
N PRO A 407 19.88 -3.07 35.73
CA PRO A 407 18.88 -2.06 36.01
C PRO A 407 18.03 -1.87 34.75
N ASP A 408 16.75 -2.15 34.91
CA ASP A 408 15.73 -1.91 33.90
C ASP A 408 15.50 -0.39 33.75
N ASP A 409 16.28 0.23 32.90
CA ASP A 409 16.19 1.67 32.58
C ASP A 409 15.13 1.92 31.48
N SER A 410 14.26 0.95 31.26
CA SER A 410 13.16 1.06 30.29
C SER A 410 12.09 1.98 30.87
N PRO A 411 11.68 3.04 30.15
CA PRO A 411 10.64 3.93 30.63
C PRO A 411 9.30 3.21 30.77
N ASP A 412 8.51 3.56 31.77
CA ASP A 412 7.14 3.06 31.90
C ASP A 412 6.24 3.66 30.83
N PHE A 413 6.12 2.97 29.71
CA PHE A 413 5.28 3.38 28.59
C PHE A 413 3.78 3.43 28.94
N SER A 414 3.33 2.72 29.96
CA SER A 414 1.91 2.73 30.38
C SER A 414 1.50 4.09 30.95
N ALA A 415 2.45 4.80 31.56
CA ALA A 415 2.26 6.13 32.14
C ALA A 415 2.45 7.29 31.13
N MET A 416 2.94 7.01 29.91
CA MET A 416 3.24 8.03 28.91
C MET A 416 2.03 8.31 28.00
N THR A 417 1.84 9.58 27.65
CA THR A 417 0.95 10.01 26.57
C THR A 417 1.50 9.60 25.20
N SER A 418 0.65 9.60 24.17
CA SER A 418 1.07 9.31 22.79
C SER A 418 2.19 10.23 22.31
N ASP A 419 2.16 11.51 22.67
CA ASP A 419 3.19 12.48 22.30
C ASP A 419 4.52 12.24 22.99
N GLU A 420 4.50 11.83 24.26
CA GLU A 420 5.72 11.47 25.01
C GLU A 420 6.37 10.21 24.48
N ARG A 421 5.58 9.19 24.10
CA ARG A 421 6.07 7.97 23.41
C ARG A 421 6.69 8.31 22.07
N LEU A 422 6.02 9.14 21.28
CA LEU A 422 6.53 9.61 20.00
C LEU A 422 7.87 10.34 20.14
N ALA A 423 7.97 11.24 21.12
CA ALA A 423 9.21 11.97 21.44
C ALA A 423 10.34 11.04 21.94
N TYR A 424 10.00 9.98 22.67
CA TYR A 424 10.96 8.96 23.08
C TYR A 424 11.52 8.19 21.87
N HIS A 425 10.64 7.74 20.96
CA HIS A 425 11.06 7.01 19.77
C HIS A 425 11.87 7.86 18.81
N ARG A 426 11.50 9.12 18.60
CA ARG A 426 12.31 10.08 17.82
C ARG A 426 13.73 10.21 18.38
N ARG A 427 13.87 10.36 19.70
CA ARG A 427 15.18 10.44 20.35
C ARG A 427 15.97 9.12 20.20
N ARG A 428 15.30 7.99 20.39
CA ARG A 428 15.93 6.66 20.23
C ARG A 428 16.43 6.44 18.80
N LEU A 429 15.61 6.76 17.80
CA LEU A 429 15.98 6.66 16.38
C LEU A 429 17.12 7.61 16.02
N ALA A 430 17.06 8.87 16.45
CA ALA A 430 18.14 9.83 16.22
C ALA A 430 19.47 9.38 16.84
N ASN A 431 19.43 8.75 18.03
CA ASN A 431 20.63 8.22 18.68
C ASN A 431 21.18 6.95 17.98
N LEU A 432 20.33 6.17 17.31
CA LEU A 432 20.73 4.90 16.66
C LEU A 432 21.16 5.10 15.20
N LEU A 433 20.57 6.07 14.51
CA LEU A 433 20.80 6.28 13.08
C LEU A 433 21.76 7.44 12.78
N GLY A 434 22.14 8.21 13.81
CA GLY A 434 22.95 9.42 13.69
C GLY A 434 22.16 10.59 13.08
N PRO A 435 22.69 11.81 13.13
CA PRO A 435 22.09 12.97 12.49
C PRO A 435 22.10 12.86 10.99
#